data_3da7eba30d941154ffefe3811bd7de28
#
_entry.id   3da7eba30d941154ffefe3811bd7de28
#
_cell.length_a   1.000
_cell.length_b   1.000
_cell.length_c   1.000
_cell.angle_alpha   90.00
_cell.angle_beta   90.00
_cell.angle_gamma   90.00
#
_symmetry.space_group_name_H-M   'P 1'
#
loop_
_entity.id
_entity.type
_entity.pdbx_description
1 polymer ?
#
loop_
_entity_poly.entity_id
_entity_poly.type
_entity_poly.pdbx_seq_one_letter_code
_entity_poly.pdbx_strand_id
1 'polypeptide(L)'
;MRDEPADASAEQERAQFLALVSHEMRTPLTSIISFSELLRGEAGGLSLEGMRFLGIIERNADRLLRLIDDLLMLNRLEAGGLPLELAKVSLPDLAAEAVKHATPVAAKSGVTVHLDAGAGPQVLADPRRLTQVLDNLIGNAVKFSHVDGLVRVRLRYVRGTWRIDVSDTGIGIPADEAARLFGPFVRGSNARIAGLPGTGLGLAIVKSLVEMHGGHVKVESVLDEGTTFSVFLPVRATVSAP
;
A
#
# COMPACT_ATOMS: atom_id res chain seq x y z
N MET A 1 -25.82 32.14 -10.92
CA MET A 1 -26.18 32.04 -9.50
C MET A 1 -26.47 30.59 -9.14
N ARG A 2 -25.62 30.02 -8.29
CA ARG A 2 -25.61 28.73 -7.58
C ARG A 2 -24.64 27.67 -8.13
N ASP A 3 -23.38 27.84 -7.66
CA ASP A 3 -22.36 26.77 -7.61
C ASP A 3 -21.99 26.48 -6.14
N GLU A 4 -22.97 26.51 -5.20
CA GLU A 4 -22.70 26.36 -3.75
C GLU A 4 -22.66 24.93 -3.16
N PRO A 5 -23.17 23.83 -3.79
CA PRO A 5 -23.09 22.52 -3.13
C PRO A 5 -21.79 21.72 -3.37
N ALA A 6 -21.04 22.01 -4.43
CA ALA A 6 -19.79 21.27 -4.72
C ALA A 6 -18.62 21.72 -3.83
N ASP A 7 -18.58 22.99 -3.48
CA ASP A 7 -17.50 23.57 -2.66
C ASP A 7 -17.60 23.15 -1.18
N ALA A 8 -18.81 23.06 -0.64
CA ALA A 8 -19.06 22.61 0.72
C ALA A 8 -18.70 21.11 0.94
N SER A 9 -18.92 20.27 -0.08
CA SER A 9 -18.52 18.86 -0.04
C SER A 9 -17.01 18.68 -0.04
N ALA A 10 -16.29 19.43 -0.86
CA ALA A 10 -14.83 19.42 -0.94
C ALA A 10 -14.18 19.95 0.35
N GLU A 11 -14.73 20.99 0.95
CA GLU A 11 -14.25 21.51 2.24
C GLU A 11 -14.48 20.50 3.38
N GLN A 12 -15.61 19.83 3.39
CA GLN A 12 -15.93 18.82 4.40
C GLN A 12 -15.02 17.58 4.26
N GLU A 13 -14.74 17.11 3.04
CA GLU A 13 -13.78 16.04 2.78
C GLU A 13 -12.37 16.43 3.22
N ARG A 14 -11.94 17.66 2.92
CA ARG A 14 -10.63 18.19 3.34
C ARG A 14 -10.52 18.32 4.86
N ALA A 15 -11.57 18.74 5.55
CA ALA A 15 -11.60 18.81 7.01
C ALA A 15 -11.54 17.42 7.65
N GLN A 16 -12.27 16.45 7.13
CA GLN A 16 -12.21 15.06 7.56
C GLN A 16 -10.81 14.46 7.34
N PHE A 17 -10.20 14.74 6.18
CA PHE A 17 -8.84 14.37 5.86
C PHE A 17 -7.83 14.88 6.91
N LEU A 18 -7.85 16.20 7.20
CA LEU A 18 -6.95 16.81 8.18
C LEU A 18 -7.15 16.26 9.60
N ALA A 19 -8.40 16.02 9.99
CA ALA A 19 -8.72 15.44 11.30
C ALA A 19 -8.17 14.01 11.43
N LEU A 20 -8.31 13.20 10.38
CA LEU A 20 -7.82 11.82 10.35
C LEU A 20 -6.29 11.76 10.34
N VAL A 21 -5.61 12.59 9.52
CA VAL A 21 -4.15 12.74 9.52
C VAL A 21 -3.64 13.11 10.90
N SER A 22 -4.27 14.11 11.54
CA SER A 22 -3.90 14.55 12.88
C SER A 22 -4.02 13.43 13.92
N HIS A 23 -5.07 12.62 13.82
CA HIS A 23 -5.26 11.46 14.70
C HIS A 23 -4.21 10.38 14.47
N GLU A 24 -3.96 10.01 13.20
CA GLU A 24 -2.99 8.98 12.83
C GLU A 24 -1.52 9.38 13.14
N MET A 25 -1.22 10.68 13.18
CA MET A 25 0.09 11.19 13.62
C MET A 25 0.21 11.27 15.13
N ARG A 26 -0.86 11.63 15.84
CA ARG A 26 -0.84 11.81 17.30
C ARG A 26 -0.53 10.51 18.02
N THR A 27 -1.13 9.39 17.60
CA THR A 27 -0.96 8.08 18.24
C THR A 27 0.51 7.62 18.30
N PRO A 28 1.27 7.53 17.18
CA PRO A 28 2.68 7.15 17.22
C PRO A 28 3.54 8.19 17.95
N LEU A 29 3.24 9.48 17.82
CA LEU A 29 3.98 10.53 18.50
C LEU A 29 3.83 10.45 20.02
N THR A 30 2.63 10.24 20.52
CA THR A 30 2.37 10.03 21.97
C THR A 30 3.15 8.83 22.47
N SER A 31 3.17 7.72 21.72
CA SER A 31 3.93 6.53 22.07
C SER A 31 5.44 6.79 22.12
N ILE A 32 5.98 7.48 21.12
CA ILE A 32 7.41 7.88 21.09
C ILE A 32 7.75 8.72 22.33
N ILE A 33 6.96 9.72 22.66
CA ILE A 33 7.18 10.62 23.81
C ILE A 33 7.15 9.81 25.10
N SER A 34 6.08 9.01 25.34
CA SER A 34 5.92 8.26 26.58
C SER A 34 7.06 7.27 26.82
N PHE A 35 7.47 6.50 25.80
CA PHE A 35 8.58 5.54 25.96
C PHE A 35 9.95 6.23 26.05
N SER A 36 10.12 7.40 25.40
CA SER A 36 11.35 8.21 25.57
C SER A 36 11.48 8.75 27.00
N GLU A 37 10.38 9.12 27.65
CA GLU A 37 10.35 9.57 29.04
C GLU A 37 10.71 8.44 30.00
N LEU A 38 10.18 7.23 29.78
CA LEU A 38 10.51 6.05 30.57
C LEU A 38 12.01 5.70 30.47
N LEU A 39 12.58 5.77 29.25
CA LEU A 39 14.02 5.52 29.05
C LEU A 39 14.93 6.55 29.73
N ARG A 40 14.51 7.81 29.87
CA ARG A 40 15.28 8.83 30.60
C ARG A 40 15.42 8.52 32.09
N GLY A 41 14.53 7.72 32.65
CA GLY A 41 14.57 7.31 34.04
C GLY A 41 15.59 6.17 34.32
N GLU A 42 16.16 5.52 33.31
CA GLU A 42 17.10 4.42 33.44
C GLU A 42 18.53 4.96 33.66
N ALA A 43 18.99 4.97 34.92
CA ALA A 43 20.36 5.30 35.28
C ALA A 43 21.21 4.04 35.18
N GLY A 44 22.19 4.01 34.26
CA GLY A 44 23.20 2.93 34.22
C GLY A 44 23.23 2.04 33.00
N GLY A 45 22.53 2.41 31.93
CA GLY A 45 22.47 1.65 30.68
C GLY A 45 21.08 1.06 30.44
N LEU A 46 20.80 0.68 29.17
CA LEU A 46 19.49 0.12 28.81
C LEU A 46 19.30 -1.27 29.40
N SER A 47 18.30 -1.44 30.26
CA SER A 47 17.78 -2.73 30.66
C SER A 47 17.15 -3.50 29.49
N LEU A 48 16.81 -4.77 29.67
CA LEU A 48 16.02 -5.53 28.67
C LEU A 48 14.68 -4.85 28.38
N GLU A 49 14.09 -4.22 29.38
CA GLU A 49 12.84 -3.46 29.25
C GLU A 49 13.08 -2.16 28.48
N GLY A 50 14.18 -1.45 28.74
CA GLY A 50 14.59 -0.27 27.99
C GLY A 50 14.82 -0.58 26.50
N MET A 51 15.42 -1.71 26.16
CA MET A 51 15.53 -2.15 24.76
C MET A 51 14.17 -2.40 24.10
N ARG A 52 13.20 -2.95 24.83
CA ARG A 52 11.83 -3.11 24.33
C ARG A 52 11.16 -1.76 24.07
N PHE A 53 11.34 -0.79 24.98
CA PHE A 53 10.83 0.57 24.80
C PHE A 53 11.45 1.26 23.60
N LEU A 54 12.75 1.14 23.42
CA LEU A 54 13.45 1.65 22.24
C LEU A 54 12.87 1.06 20.95
N GLY A 55 12.67 -0.26 20.90
CA GLY A 55 12.05 -0.90 19.74
C GLY A 55 10.60 -0.45 19.47
N ILE A 56 9.85 -0.04 20.51
CA ILE A 56 8.52 0.56 20.31
C ILE A 56 8.64 1.96 19.71
N ILE A 57 9.59 2.77 20.20
CA ILE A 57 9.87 4.12 19.69
C ILE A 57 10.24 4.03 18.20
N GLU A 58 11.19 3.18 17.84
CA GLU A 58 11.65 2.99 16.46
C GLU A 58 10.48 2.62 15.52
N ARG A 59 9.67 1.62 15.89
CA ARG A 59 8.53 1.21 15.07
C ARG A 59 7.49 2.32 14.88
N ASN A 60 7.25 3.15 15.90
CA ASN A 60 6.31 4.26 15.80
C ASN A 60 6.89 5.44 14.99
N ALA A 61 8.18 5.69 15.10
CA ALA A 61 8.88 6.68 14.27
C ALA A 61 8.84 6.29 12.78
N ASP A 62 9.13 5.02 12.47
CA ASP A 62 9.04 4.49 11.12
C ASP A 62 7.61 4.55 10.56
N ARG A 63 6.60 4.27 11.41
CA ARG A 63 5.20 4.41 11.02
C ARG A 63 4.84 5.85 10.68
N LEU A 64 5.31 6.80 11.48
CA LEU A 64 5.06 8.23 11.26
C LEU A 64 5.75 8.72 9.97
N LEU A 65 6.98 8.30 9.74
CA LEU A 65 7.72 8.63 8.52
C LEU A 65 6.98 8.13 7.26
N ARG A 66 6.55 6.87 7.25
CA ARG A 66 5.74 6.33 6.15
C ARG A 66 4.43 7.09 5.93
N LEU A 67 3.76 7.51 7.00
CA LEU A 67 2.55 8.35 6.90
C LEU A 67 2.83 9.68 6.19
N ILE A 68 3.92 10.34 6.57
CA ILE A 68 4.34 11.62 5.97
C ILE A 68 4.67 11.41 4.48
N ASP A 69 5.44 10.38 4.15
CA ASP A 69 5.85 10.07 2.78
C ASP A 69 4.63 9.76 1.89
N ASP A 70 3.71 8.92 2.39
CA ASP A 70 2.45 8.58 1.70
C ASP A 70 1.59 9.83 1.46
N LEU A 71 1.50 10.72 2.45
CA LEU A 71 0.73 11.95 2.35
C LEU A 71 1.33 12.93 1.33
N LEU A 72 2.65 13.14 1.38
CA LEU A 72 3.35 13.98 0.42
C LEU A 72 3.23 13.42 -0.99
N MET A 73 3.29 12.09 -1.13
CA MET A 73 3.10 11.41 -2.39
C MET A 73 1.69 11.63 -2.93
N LEU A 74 0.66 11.44 -2.12
CA LEU A 74 -0.73 11.66 -2.52
C LEU A 74 -0.98 13.09 -2.97
N ASN A 75 -0.49 14.08 -2.20
CA ASN A 75 -0.59 15.49 -2.58
C ASN A 75 0.06 15.78 -3.95
N ARG A 76 1.23 15.19 -4.24
CA ARG A 76 1.90 15.36 -5.55
C ARG A 76 1.10 14.71 -6.68
N LEU A 77 0.49 13.54 -6.41
CA LEU A 77 -0.35 12.83 -7.38
C LEU A 77 -1.61 13.64 -7.71
N GLU A 78 -2.30 14.17 -6.71
CA GLU A 78 -3.51 15.00 -6.88
C GLU A 78 -3.22 16.32 -7.60
N ALA A 79 -2.09 16.94 -7.33
CA ALA A 79 -1.64 18.16 -8.02
C ALA A 79 -1.18 17.92 -9.46
N GLY A 80 -1.16 16.67 -9.95
CA GLY A 80 -0.61 16.32 -11.28
C GLY A 80 0.89 16.60 -11.42
N GLY A 81 1.58 16.86 -10.30
CA GLY A 81 2.98 17.30 -10.26
C GLY A 81 4.01 16.18 -10.20
N LEU A 82 3.63 14.91 -10.42
CA LEU A 82 4.56 13.79 -10.40
C LEU A 82 4.89 13.34 -11.84
N PRO A 83 6.05 13.73 -12.40
CA PRO A 83 6.48 13.19 -13.68
C PRO A 83 6.85 11.71 -13.54
N LEU A 84 6.49 10.87 -14.53
CA LEU A 84 6.94 9.49 -14.62
C LEU A 84 8.29 9.42 -15.33
N GLU A 85 9.26 8.74 -14.74
CA GLU A 85 10.54 8.39 -15.36
C GLU A 85 10.37 7.08 -16.16
N LEU A 86 9.83 7.20 -17.38
CA LEU A 86 9.49 6.04 -18.20
C LEU A 86 10.73 5.32 -18.76
N ALA A 87 10.80 4.01 -18.53
CA ALA A 87 11.80 3.10 -19.07
C ALA A 87 11.13 1.81 -19.59
N LYS A 88 11.88 1.02 -20.38
CA LYS A 88 11.43 -0.34 -20.75
C LYS A 88 11.57 -1.27 -19.54
N VAL A 89 10.46 -1.80 -19.05
CA VAL A 89 10.40 -2.62 -17.84
C VAL A 89 9.88 -4.00 -18.17
N SER A 90 10.59 -5.02 -17.68
CA SER A 90 10.10 -6.40 -17.61
C SER A 90 9.27 -6.55 -16.33
N LEU A 91 7.96 -6.67 -16.46
CA LEU A 91 7.09 -6.87 -15.29
C LEU A 91 7.34 -8.19 -14.54
N PRO A 92 7.67 -9.31 -15.23
CA PRO A 92 8.08 -10.53 -14.54
C PRO A 92 9.30 -10.34 -13.63
N ASP A 93 10.35 -9.62 -14.12
CA ASP A 93 11.57 -9.39 -13.33
C ASP A 93 11.28 -8.46 -12.14
N LEU A 94 10.48 -7.41 -12.37
CA LEU A 94 10.07 -6.50 -11.32
C LEU A 94 9.26 -7.22 -10.23
N ALA A 95 8.35 -8.12 -10.60
CA ALA A 95 7.58 -8.91 -9.67
C ALA A 95 8.45 -9.92 -8.91
N ALA A 96 9.45 -10.50 -9.56
CA ALA A 96 10.40 -11.42 -8.92
C ALA A 96 11.20 -10.71 -7.81
N GLU A 97 11.69 -9.50 -8.08
CA GLU A 97 12.38 -8.70 -7.06
C GLU A 97 11.45 -8.29 -5.90
N ALA A 98 10.22 -7.86 -6.17
CA ALA A 98 9.25 -7.53 -5.14
C ALA A 98 8.91 -8.74 -4.24
N VAL A 99 8.69 -9.91 -4.83
CA VAL A 99 8.45 -11.16 -4.10
C VAL A 99 9.66 -11.56 -3.26
N LYS A 100 10.88 -11.45 -3.81
CA LYS A 100 12.12 -11.73 -3.09
C LYS A 100 12.27 -10.83 -1.85
N HIS A 101 11.92 -9.55 -1.95
CA HIS A 101 11.95 -8.62 -0.81
C HIS A 101 10.85 -8.93 0.22
N ALA A 102 9.67 -9.36 -0.22
CA ALA A 102 8.57 -9.67 0.68
C ALA A 102 8.73 -11.01 1.42
N THR A 103 9.42 -11.99 0.83
CA THR A 103 9.56 -13.35 1.37
C THR A 103 10.08 -13.41 2.81
N PRO A 104 11.15 -12.68 3.21
CA PRO A 104 11.63 -12.72 4.59
C PRO A 104 10.63 -12.16 5.62
N VAL A 105 9.85 -11.15 5.22
CA VAL A 105 8.81 -10.55 6.08
C VAL A 105 7.62 -11.49 6.20
N ALA A 106 7.20 -12.09 5.10
CA ALA A 106 6.12 -13.07 5.05
C ALA A 106 6.43 -14.30 5.92
N ALA A 107 7.65 -14.83 5.81
CA ALA A 107 8.09 -15.97 6.62
C ALA A 107 8.01 -15.69 8.13
N LYS A 108 8.33 -14.47 8.60
CA LYS A 108 8.17 -14.07 10.00
C LYS A 108 6.72 -14.06 10.47
N SER A 109 5.78 -13.89 9.54
CA SER A 109 4.33 -13.91 9.80
C SER A 109 3.69 -15.28 9.54
N GLY A 110 4.49 -16.32 9.21
CA GLY A 110 3.98 -17.63 8.86
C GLY A 110 3.25 -17.68 7.51
N VAL A 111 3.55 -16.74 6.59
CA VAL A 111 2.88 -16.65 5.28
C VAL A 111 3.85 -17.06 4.17
N THR A 112 3.37 -17.87 3.23
CA THR A 112 4.14 -18.25 2.03
C THR A 112 3.80 -17.30 0.88
N VAL A 113 4.82 -16.83 0.14
CA VAL A 113 4.64 -16.02 -1.07
C VAL A 113 5.08 -16.83 -2.29
N HIS A 114 4.19 -16.92 -3.28
CA HIS A 114 4.44 -17.67 -4.51
C HIS A 114 4.30 -16.76 -5.73
N LEU A 115 5.28 -16.82 -6.65
CA LEU A 115 5.25 -16.10 -7.92
C LEU A 115 4.91 -17.05 -9.07
N ASP A 116 3.92 -16.68 -9.89
CA ASP A 116 3.54 -17.34 -11.14
C ASP A 116 3.59 -16.29 -12.27
N ALA A 117 4.79 -16.07 -12.81
CA ALA A 117 5.04 -15.03 -13.80
C ALA A 117 4.99 -15.62 -15.22
N GLY A 118 3.98 -15.25 -15.98
CA GLY A 118 3.89 -15.51 -17.41
C GLY A 118 4.87 -14.66 -18.21
N ALA A 119 5.22 -15.14 -19.41
CA ALA A 119 6.04 -14.37 -20.36
C ALA A 119 5.20 -13.33 -21.11
N GLY A 120 5.83 -12.23 -21.53
CA GLY A 120 5.21 -11.20 -22.34
C GLY A 120 6.16 -10.03 -22.64
N PRO A 121 5.71 -9.01 -23.37
CA PRO A 121 6.55 -7.89 -23.76
C PRO A 121 6.87 -6.97 -22.59
N GLN A 122 7.98 -6.25 -22.71
CA GLN A 122 8.29 -5.13 -21.83
C GLN A 122 7.24 -4.02 -21.98
N VAL A 123 6.99 -3.28 -20.90
CA VAL A 123 6.13 -2.10 -20.89
C VAL A 123 6.97 -0.83 -20.77
N LEU A 124 6.48 0.27 -21.31
CA LEU A 124 7.06 1.58 -21.06
C LEU A 124 6.42 2.14 -19.78
N ALA A 125 7.16 2.12 -18.69
CA ALA A 125 6.67 2.44 -17.35
C ALA A 125 7.77 3.01 -16.46
N ASP A 126 7.39 3.62 -15.35
CA ASP A 126 8.33 4.00 -14.30
C ASP A 126 8.57 2.80 -13.35
N PRO A 127 9.80 2.22 -13.36
CA PRO A 127 10.08 1.02 -12.57
C PRO A 127 9.95 1.26 -11.07
N ARG A 128 10.33 2.45 -10.56
CA ARG A 128 10.24 2.77 -9.13
C ARG A 128 8.78 2.83 -8.67
N ARG A 129 7.90 3.41 -9.51
CA ARG A 129 6.46 3.53 -9.20
C ARG A 129 5.76 2.19 -9.28
N LEU A 130 6.11 1.35 -10.24
CA LEU A 130 5.55 0.00 -10.31
C LEU A 130 6.08 -0.91 -9.19
N THR A 131 7.34 -0.76 -8.76
CA THR A 131 7.82 -1.43 -7.54
C THR A 131 6.99 -1.01 -6.33
N GLN A 132 6.73 0.29 -6.16
CA GLN A 132 5.89 0.80 -5.08
C GLN A 132 4.45 0.22 -5.11
N VAL A 133 3.87 0.04 -6.31
CA VAL A 133 2.57 -0.63 -6.48
C VAL A 133 2.63 -2.07 -5.99
N LEU A 134 3.64 -2.84 -6.43
CA LEU A 134 3.80 -4.24 -6.04
C LEU A 134 4.06 -4.39 -4.53
N ASP A 135 4.95 -3.57 -3.96
CA ASP A 135 5.28 -3.60 -2.53
C ASP A 135 4.03 -3.31 -1.67
N ASN A 136 3.20 -2.33 -2.06
CA ASN A 136 1.95 -2.03 -1.37
C ASN A 136 0.96 -3.21 -1.44
N LEU A 137 0.79 -3.82 -2.61
CA LEU A 137 -0.17 -4.92 -2.79
C LEU A 137 0.32 -6.19 -2.09
N ILE A 138 1.58 -6.58 -2.28
CA ILE A 138 2.16 -7.78 -1.65
C ILE A 138 2.24 -7.59 -0.13
N GLY A 139 2.66 -6.40 0.34
CA GLY A 139 2.70 -6.07 1.75
C GLY A 139 1.32 -6.14 2.42
N ASN A 140 0.27 -5.67 1.75
CA ASN A 140 -1.10 -5.82 2.22
C ASN A 140 -1.53 -7.30 2.24
N ALA A 141 -1.26 -8.06 1.18
CA ALA A 141 -1.59 -9.48 1.10
C ALA A 141 -0.93 -10.28 2.24
N VAL A 142 0.36 -10.06 2.52
CA VAL A 142 1.06 -10.71 3.65
C VAL A 142 0.45 -10.30 4.99
N LYS A 143 0.18 -9.02 5.16
CA LYS A 143 -0.32 -8.45 6.43
C LYS A 143 -1.71 -8.94 6.80
N PHE A 144 -2.58 -9.15 5.82
CA PHE A 144 -3.98 -9.54 6.03
C PHE A 144 -4.22 -11.05 5.88
N SER A 145 -3.21 -11.82 5.45
CA SER A 145 -3.25 -13.28 5.43
C SER A 145 -3.36 -13.87 6.83
N HIS A 146 -3.98 -15.03 6.92
CA HIS A 146 -3.93 -15.86 8.12
C HIS A 146 -2.53 -16.48 8.29
N VAL A 147 -2.21 -16.95 9.49
CA VAL A 147 -1.03 -17.79 9.74
C VAL A 147 -1.16 -19.05 8.87
N ASP A 148 -0.04 -19.52 8.32
CA ASP A 148 0.03 -20.60 7.31
C ASP A 148 -0.68 -20.26 5.98
N GLY A 149 -1.00 -18.98 5.77
CA GLY A 149 -1.64 -18.48 4.57
C GLY A 149 -0.72 -18.43 3.36
N LEU A 150 -1.35 -18.25 2.19
CA LEU A 150 -0.68 -18.17 0.89
C LEU A 150 -0.96 -16.82 0.22
N VAL A 151 0.11 -16.13 -0.15
CA VAL A 151 0.06 -15.00 -1.08
C VAL A 151 0.53 -15.47 -2.45
N ARG A 152 -0.28 -15.25 -3.48
CA ARG A 152 0.08 -15.60 -4.86
C ARG A 152 0.15 -14.33 -5.71
N VAL A 153 1.31 -14.10 -6.32
CA VAL A 153 1.52 -13.04 -7.31
C VAL A 153 1.51 -13.71 -8.68
N ARG A 154 0.53 -13.38 -9.51
CA ARG A 154 0.37 -13.97 -10.84
C ARG A 154 0.41 -12.89 -11.92
N LEU A 155 1.23 -13.10 -12.94
CA LEU A 155 1.31 -12.21 -14.10
C LEU A 155 0.86 -12.96 -15.36
N ARG A 156 0.00 -12.32 -16.14
CA ARG A 156 -0.47 -12.81 -17.45
C ARG A 156 -0.54 -11.67 -18.46
N TYR A 157 -0.02 -11.91 -19.64
CA TYR A 157 -0.17 -10.99 -20.77
C TYR A 157 -1.29 -11.48 -21.70
N VAL A 158 -2.33 -10.67 -21.85
CA VAL A 158 -3.50 -11.02 -22.65
C VAL A 158 -3.95 -9.81 -23.47
N ARG A 159 -4.06 -9.97 -24.79
CA ARG A 159 -4.63 -8.97 -25.71
C ARG A 159 -4.09 -7.55 -25.53
N GLY A 160 -2.77 -7.40 -25.45
CA GLY A 160 -2.14 -6.08 -25.33
C GLY A 160 -2.08 -5.50 -23.91
N THR A 161 -2.51 -6.25 -22.90
CA THR A 161 -2.57 -5.79 -21.51
C THR A 161 -1.91 -6.82 -20.59
N TRP A 162 -1.07 -6.35 -19.70
CA TRP A 162 -0.62 -7.13 -18.57
C TRP A 162 -1.66 -7.10 -17.44
N ARG A 163 -2.00 -8.25 -16.94
CA ARG A 163 -2.75 -8.43 -15.70
C ARG A 163 -1.81 -8.96 -14.62
N ILE A 164 -1.75 -8.26 -13.49
CA ILE A 164 -0.99 -8.65 -12.31
C ILE A 164 -2.02 -8.87 -11.21
N ASP A 165 -2.17 -10.11 -10.75
CA ASP A 165 -3.05 -10.48 -9.64
C ASP A 165 -2.18 -10.73 -8.41
N VAL A 166 -2.51 -10.07 -7.30
CA VAL A 166 -1.98 -10.35 -5.97
C VAL A 166 -3.13 -10.85 -5.13
N SER A 167 -3.11 -12.16 -4.82
CA SER A 167 -4.16 -12.85 -4.06
C SER A 167 -3.64 -13.30 -2.72
N ASP A 168 -4.45 -13.19 -1.69
CA ASP A 168 -4.17 -13.70 -0.34
C ASP A 168 -5.29 -14.63 0.14
N THR A 169 -4.98 -15.46 1.14
CA THR A 169 -5.92 -16.29 1.89
C THR A 169 -6.08 -15.73 3.29
N GLY A 170 -6.64 -14.52 3.37
CA GLY A 170 -6.74 -13.76 4.61
C GLY A 170 -8.16 -13.45 5.01
N ILE A 171 -8.29 -12.44 5.86
CA ILE A 171 -9.56 -12.01 6.46
C ILE A 171 -10.61 -11.51 5.47
N GLY A 172 -10.24 -11.35 4.20
CA GLY A 172 -11.12 -10.79 3.18
C GLY A 172 -11.61 -9.37 3.50
N ILE A 173 -12.61 -8.92 2.75
CA ILE A 173 -13.17 -7.56 2.83
C ILE A 173 -14.69 -7.67 2.65
N PRO A 174 -15.49 -7.00 3.48
CA PRO A 174 -16.93 -6.92 3.28
C PRO A 174 -17.29 -6.36 1.89
N ALA A 175 -18.28 -6.96 1.22
CA ALA A 175 -18.60 -6.65 -0.17
C ALA A 175 -19.01 -5.17 -0.40
N ASP A 176 -19.69 -4.57 0.59
CA ASP A 176 -20.12 -3.17 0.57
C ASP A 176 -18.97 -2.17 0.76
N GLU A 177 -17.80 -2.63 1.25
CA GLU A 177 -16.62 -1.80 1.47
C GLU A 177 -15.63 -1.84 0.29
N ALA A 178 -15.65 -2.89 -0.53
CA ALA A 178 -14.65 -3.15 -1.57
C ALA A 178 -14.48 -1.97 -2.55
N ALA A 179 -15.58 -1.37 -3.00
CA ALA A 179 -15.55 -0.24 -3.94
C ALA A 179 -14.89 1.03 -3.36
N ARG A 180 -14.90 1.19 -2.03
CA ARG A 180 -14.40 2.39 -1.34
C ARG A 180 -12.94 2.29 -0.92
N LEU A 181 -12.33 1.10 -0.97
CA LEU A 181 -10.98 0.83 -0.46
C LEU A 181 -9.86 1.63 -1.14
N PHE A 182 -10.09 2.08 -2.37
CA PHE A 182 -9.13 2.90 -3.10
C PHE A 182 -9.22 4.40 -2.75
N GLY A 183 -10.14 4.78 -1.86
CA GLY A 183 -10.16 6.13 -1.29
C GLY A 183 -9.07 6.35 -0.26
N PRO A 184 -8.57 7.58 -0.09
CA PRO A 184 -7.58 7.90 0.91
C PRO A 184 -8.13 7.64 2.33
N PHE A 185 -7.29 7.07 3.22
CA PHE A 185 -7.61 6.71 4.62
C PHE A 185 -8.75 5.68 4.79
N VAL A 186 -9.22 5.07 3.73
CA VAL A 186 -10.22 4.00 3.83
C VAL A 186 -9.55 2.72 4.30
N ARG A 187 -10.17 2.09 5.31
CA ARG A 187 -9.73 0.81 5.88
C ARG A 187 -10.95 -0.07 6.09
N GLY A 188 -10.82 -1.35 5.75
CA GLY A 188 -11.87 -2.33 6.03
C GLY A 188 -12.25 -2.36 7.51
N SER A 189 -13.53 -2.48 7.81
CA SER A 189 -14.05 -2.54 9.19
C SER A 189 -13.49 -3.73 9.95
N ASN A 190 -13.39 -4.90 9.30
CA ASN A 190 -12.80 -6.11 9.86
C ASN A 190 -11.31 -5.93 10.22
N ALA A 191 -10.52 -5.25 9.37
CA ALA A 191 -9.11 -4.94 9.64
C ALA A 191 -8.95 -3.96 10.82
N ARG A 192 -9.90 -3.03 11.01
CA ARG A 192 -9.93 -2.13 12.17
C ARG A 192 -10.27 -2.88 13.45
N ILE A 193 -11.27 -3.75 13.42
CA ILE A 193 -11.68 -4.58 14.56
C ILE A 193 -10.54 -5.51 14.98
N ALA A 194 -9.82 -6.11 14.02
CA ALA A 194 -8.65 -6.94 14.27
C ALA A 194 -7.40 -6.16 14.74
N GLY A 195 -7.48 -4.83 14.85
CA GLY A 195 -6.34 -4.00 15.28
C GLY A 195 -5.14 -4.00 14.35
N LEU A 196 -5.31 -4.45 13.09
CA LEU A 196 -4.21 -4.53 12.13
C LEU A 196 -3.72 -3.12 11.75
N PRO A 197 -2.41 -2.86 11.77
CA PRO A 197 -1.88 -1.52 11.51
C PRO A 197 -2.11 -1.11 10.05
N GLY A 198 -2.17 0.20 9.75
CA GLY A 198 -2.24 0.70 8.37
C GLY A 198 -2.72 2.13 8.30
N THR A 199 -2.24 2.87 7.30
CA THR A 199 -2.56 4.27 7.06
C THR A 199 -3.86 4.45 6.27
N GLY A 200 -4.22 3.46 5.44
CA GLY A 200 -5.31 3.57 4.47
C GLY A 200 -4.95 4.41 3.23
N LEU A 201 -3.66 4.76 3.07
CA LEU A 201 -3.19 5.54 1.91
C LEU A 201 -2.63 4.66 0.79
N GLY A 202 -2.08 3.50 1.12
CA GLY A 202 -1.38 2.66 0.16
C GLY A 202 -2.21 2.26 -1.07
N LEU A 203 -3.49 1.92 -0.90
CA LEU A 203 -4.36 1.56 -2.03
C LEU A 203 -4.77 2.77 -2.87
N ALA A 204 -4.93 3.95 -2.28
CA ALA A 204 -5.15 5.19 -3.03
C ALA A 204 -3.93 5.52 -3.91
N ILE A 205 -2.72 5.39 -3.35
CA ILE A 205 -1.46 5.56 -4.08
C ILE A 205 -1.35 4.53 -5.21
N VAL A 206 -1.65 3.24 -4.94
CA VAL A 206 -1.67 2.19 -5.97
C VAL A 206 -2.57 2.57 -7.13
N LYS A 207 -3.82 2.98 -6.85
CA LYS A 207 -4.77 3.39 -7.88
C LYS A 207 -4.22 4.53 -8.73
N SER A 208 -3.78 5.62 -8.10
CA SER A 208 -3.26 6.79 -8.80
C SER A 208 -2.03 6.45 -9.66
N LEU A 209 -1.09 5.68 -9.14
CA LEU A 209 0.10 5.28 -9.89
C LEU A 209 -0.23 4.41 -11.10
N VAL A 210 -1.15 3.47 -10.95
CA VAL A 210 -1.61 2.61 -12.06
C VAL A 210 -2.35 3.43 -13.12
N GLU A 211 -3.22 4.36 -12.72
CA GLU A 211 -3.94 5.28 -13.62
C GLU A 211 -2.98 6.19 -14.39
N MET A 212 -1.92 6.70 -13.77
CA MET A 212 -0.86 7.46 -14.46
C MET A 212 -0.15 6.65 -15.54
N HIS A 213 -0.05 5.33 -15.39
CA HIS A 213 0.47 4.43 -16.42
C HIS A 213 -0.57 4.06 -17.47
N GLY A 214 -1.79 4.63 -17.40
CA GLY A 214 -2.91 4.33 -18.30
C GLY A 214 -3.59 3.01 -18.02
N GLY A 215 -3.36 2.44 -16.83
CA GLY A 215 -3.96 1.21 -16.35
C GLY A 215 -5.19 1.44 -15.47
N HIS A 216 -5.66 0.36 -14.86
CA HIS A 216 -6.69 0.40 -13.83
C HIS A 216 -6.51 -0.74 -12.84
N VAL A 217 -7.14 -0.62 -11.67
CA VAL A 217 -7.12 -1.64 -10.61
C VAL A 217 -8.53 -2.14 -10.33
N LYS A 218 -8.63 -3.43 -9.92
CA LYS A 218 -9.85 -4.05 -9.43
C LYS A 218 -9.57 -4.80 -8.14
N VAL A 219 -10.61 -5.02 -7.36
CA VAL A 219 -10.57 -5.87 -6.16
C VAL A 219 -11.73 -6.86 -6.20
N GLU A 220 -11.44 -8.10 -5.87
CA GLU A 220 -12.41 -9.17 -5.64
C GLU A 220 -12.09 -9.77 -4.28
N SER A 221 -13.07 -9.87 -3.41
CA SER A 221 -12.84 -10.36 -2.05
C SER A 221 -14.07 -11.06 -1.50
N VAL A 222 -13.81 -12.09 -0.71
CA VAL A 222 -14.83 -12.78 0.08
C VAL A 222 -14.35 -12.79 1.52
N LEU A 223 -15.24 -12.41 2.44
CA LEU A 223 -14.93 -12.32 3.86
C LEU A 223 -14.47 -13.70 4.35
N ASP A 224 -13.38 -13.73 5.12
CA ASP A 224 -12.70 -14.92 5.67
C ASP A 224 -12.16 -15.94 4.64
N GLU A 225 -12.24 -15.63 3.32
CA GLU A 225 -11.63 -16.47 2.30
C GLU A 225 -10.39 -15.83 1.67
N GLY A 226 -10.35 -14.49 1.62
CA GLY A 226 -9.22 -13.72 1.12
C GLY A 226 -9.59 -12.62 0.12
N THR A 227 -8.55 -12.03 -0.44
CA THR A 227 -8.67 -10.91 -1.37
C THR A 227 -7.78 -11.10 -2.59
N THR A 228 -8.23 -10.65 -3.74
CA THR A 228 -7.44 -10.53 -4.97
C THR A 228 -7.48 -9.09 -5.47
N PHE A 229 -6.33 -8.45 -5.51
CA PHE A 229 -6.14 -7.19 -6.22
C PHE A 229 -5.58 -7.45 -7.60
N SER A 230 -6.25 -6.93 -8.64
CA SER A 230 -5.85 -7.06 -10.04
C SER A 230 -5.45 -5.72 -10.61
N VAL A 231 -4.21 -5.61 -11.11
CA VAL A 231 -3.69 -4.44 -11.81
C VAL A 231 -3.66 -4.74 -13.31
N PHE A 232 -4.20 -3.85 -14.11
CA PHE A 232 -4.20 -3.95 -15.57
C PHE A 232 -3.37 -2.83 -16.16
N LEU A 233 -2.29 -3.18 -16.87
CA LEU A 233 -1.36 -2.23 -17.49
C LEU A 233 -1.32 -2.48 -19.00
N PRO A 234 -1.79 -1.53 -19.82
CA PRO A 234 -1.70 -1.66 -21.27
C PRO A 234 -0.25 -1.55 -21.73
N VAL A 235 0.13 -2.41 -22.66
CA VAL A 235 1.41 -2.25 -23.38
C VAL A 235 1.20 -1.12 -24.38
N ARG A 236 1.70 0.08 -24.06
CA ARG A 236 1.72 1.18 -25.02
C ARG A 236 2.66 0.81 -26.16
N ALA A 237 2.17 0.80 -27.39
CA ALA A 237 3.06 0.69 -28.54
C ALA A 237 4.08 1.82 -28.44
N THR A 238 5.36 1.47 -28.49
CA THR A 238 6.42 2.48 -28.70
C THR A 238 6.11 3.12 -30.04
N VAL A 239 5.63 4.38 -30.03
CA VAL A 239 5.68 5.19 -31.24
C VAL A 239 7.16 5.29 -31.57
N SER A 240 7.61 4.52 -32.58
CA SER A 240 8.90 4.75 -33.19
C SER A 240 8.91 6.20 -33.63
N ALA A 241 9.73 7.02 -33.01
CA ALA A 241 9.99 8.36 -33.54
C ALA A 241 10.46 8.23 -34.99
N PRO A 242 10.00 9.11 -35.89
CA PRO A 242 10.40 9.12 -37.27
C PRO A 242 11.90 9.39 -37.46
#